data_b0df4b1bdc140267067e30ee6dc91748
#
_entry.id   b0df4b1bdc140267067e30ee6dc91748
#
_cell.length_a   1.000
_cell.length_b   1.000
_cell.length_c   1.000
_cell.angle_alpha   90.00
_cell.angle_beta   90.00
_cell.angle_gamma   90.00
#
_symmetry.space_group_name_H-M   'P 1'
#
loop_
_entity.id
_entity.type
_entity.pdbx_description
1 polymer ?
#
loop_
_entity_poly.entity_id
_entity_poly.type
_entity_poly.pdbx_seq_one_letter_code
_entity_poly.pdbx_strand_id
1 'polypeptide(L)'
;MRRSGVASLASLTLALAGCIPSVDAPPSGPYQPAPPPAYPADDRPPPVEHDDDLPSRQADQPVSMPRTARPAWEARPVTPDAKVVADQRYTVAPGDSLRRIAERTGAGAAAIARANGLVPPFPVRSGEQLVIPGGRYHLVRQGETGIAIARAYGVEWSRIVAANALQEPYILAAGQRILIPGDPGRAPSTAERAAAFKLDIDDILTGGEPAPAPRQAAAKPVATPRRVLPPSAVVAAPAQLARGGFLWPVDGAVVTRFGPGRSGERNDGIKIAVPIGTPVRAAADGVVAYAGDGIAALGGLIIVKHGDGWTSVYGHASKLLVQRGQSVKRGQTIALSGDTGYAERPELHFELRKGRTPVDPQSQLPRR
;
A
#
# COMPACT_ATOMS: atom_id res chain seq x y z
N MET A 1 -70.08 11.73 5.08
CA MET A 1 -70.68 12.66 4.07
C MET A 1 -69.63 12.98 3.01
N ARG A 2 -70.02 12.69 1.73
CA ARG A 2 -69.46 13.17 0.43
C ARG A 2 -68.06 12.68 0.06
N ARG A 3 -67.91 11.78 -0.86
CA ARG A 3 -68.12 11.61 -2.34
C ARG A 3 -66.78 11.80 -3.04
N SER A 4 -66.19 10.71 -3.55
CA SER A 4 -66.19 10.17 -4.93
C SER A 4 -65.74 11.17 -6.02
N GLY A 5 -64.69 10.81 -6.74
CA GLY A 5 -64.26 11.40 -7.98
C GLY A 5 -63.26 10.47 -8.70
N VAL A 6 -63.81 9.55 -9.48
CA VAL A 6 -63.11 8.72 -10.49
C VAL A 6 -63.01 9.57 -11.76
N ALA A 7 -61.82 9.68 -12.33
CA ALA A 7 -61.63 10.18 -13.68
C ALA A 7 -60.78 9.20 -14.49
N SER A 8 -61.47 8.42 -15.34
CA SER A 8 -60.90 7.70 -16.46
C SER A 8 -60.37 8.66 -17.51
N LEU A 9 -59.18 8.41 -18.01
CA LEU A 9 -58.73 8.99 -19.29
C LEU A 9 -58.21 7.86 -20.19
N ALA A 10 -58.79 7.86 -21.38
CA ALA A 10 -58.69 6.91 -22.44
C ALA A 10 -57.31 6.87 -23.11
N SER A 11 -56.91 5.67 -23.49
CA SER A 11 -55.80 5.35 -24.37
C SER A 11 -56.03 5.86 -25.79
N LEU A 12 -55.08 6.58 -26.35
CA LEU A 12 -55.04 6.88 -27.78
C LEU A 12 -53.74 6.26 -28.34
N THR A 13 -53.86 5.10 -28.99
CA THR A 13 -52.81 4.44 -29.75
C THR A 13 -52.72 5.08 -31.13
N LEU A 14 -51.61 5.75 -31.42
CA LEU A 14 -51.28 6.25 -32.76
C LEU A 14 -50.24 5.30 -33.38
N ALA A 15 -50.69 4.50 -34.35
CA ALA A 15 -49.82 3.67 -35.18
C ALA A 15 -49.23 4.53 -36.30
N LEU A 16 -47.94 4.70 -36.29
CA LEU A 16 -47.17 5.25 -37.39
C LEU A 16 -46.41 4.12 -38.09
N ALA A 17 -46.95 3.70 -39.23
CA ALA A 17 -46.25 2.85 -40.18
C ALA A 17 -45.18 3.65 -40.88
N GLY A 18 -43.93 3.46 -40.58
CA GLY A 18 -42.77 3.99 -41.28
C GLY A 18 -42.13 2.92 -42.14
N CYS A 19 -42.21 3.04 -43.45
CA CYS A 19 -41.52 2.21 -44.42
C CYS A 19 -40.00 2.34 -44.25
N ILE A 20 -39.32 1.26 -43.94
CA ILE A 20 -37.85 1.18 -43.98
C ILE A 20 -37.47 0.65 -45.38
N PRO A 21 -36.64 1.34 -46.18
CA PRO A 21 -36.12 0.79 -47.39
C PRO A 21 -35.08 -0.27 -47.09
N SER A 22 -35.23 -1.48 -47.68
CA SER A 22 -34.26 -2.56 -47.64
C SER A 22 -32.98 -2.11 -48.35
N VAL A 23 -31.86 -2.05 -47.60
CA VAL A 23 -30.53 -1.92 -48.19
C VAL A 23 -30.03 -3.34 -48.47
N ASP A 24 -29.81 -3.66 -49.76
CA ASP A 24 -29.24 -4.91 -50.19
C ASP A 24 -27.87 -5.13 -49.51
N ALA A 25 -27.71 -6.30 -48.89
CA ALA A 25 -26.46 -6.74 -48.32
C ALA A 25 -25.49 -7.09 -49.47
N PRO A 26 -24.21 -6.67 -49.41
CA PRO A 26 -23.22 -7.09 -50.38
C PRO A 26 -22.86 -8.56 -50.21
N PRO A 27 -22.52 -9.27 -51.31
CA PRO A 27 -22.23 -10.70 -51.30
C PRO A 27 -20.94 -10.98 -50.45
N SER A 28 -21.04 -11.94 -49.58
CA SER A 28 -19.94 -12.50 -48.78
C SER A 28 -19.04 -13.37 -49.64
N GLY A 29 -18.01 -12.79 -50.27
CA GLY A 29 -16.90 -13.50 -50.87
C GLY A 29 -15.61 -13.29 -50.06
N PRO A 30 -14.66 -14.25 -50.08
CA PRO A 30 -13.41 -14.08 -49.38
C PRO A 30 -12.63 -12.90 -49.97
N TYR A 31 -12.28 -11.93 -49.14
CA TYR A 31 -11.46 -10.77 -49.49
C TYR A 31 -10.05 -11.26 -49.88
N GLN A 32 -9.71 -11.15 -51.17
CA GLN A 32 -8.33 -11.26 -51.63
C GLN A 32 -7.73 -9.85 -51.70
N PRO A 33 -6.67 -9.56 -50.93
CA PRO A 33 -5.99 -8.27 -51.04
C PRO A 33 -5.35 -8.16 -52.46
N ALA A 34 -5.53 -7.02 -53.07
CA ALA A 34 -4.90 -6.71 -54.38
C ALA A 34 -3.37 -6.75 -54.23
N PRO A 35 -2.62 -7.26 -55.25
CA PRO A 35 -1.18 -7.23 -55.23
C PRO A 35 -0.68 -5.78 -55.24
N PRO A 36 0.44 -5.48 -54.57
CA PRO A 36 1.03 -4.16 -54.59
C PRO A 36 1.46 -3.75 -56.01
N PRO A 37 1.41 -2.45 -56.35
CA PRO A 37 1.84 -1.96 -57.67
C PRO A 37 3.32 -2.29 -57.90
N ALA A 38 3.63 -2.78 -59.08
CA ALA A 38 5.02 -3.05 -59.52
C ALA A 38 5.71 -1.71 -59.74
N TYR A 39 6.77 -1.44 -59.01
CA TYR A 39 7.68 -0.32 -59.25
C TYR A 39 8.65 -0.66 -60.41
N PRO A 40 9.01 0.32 -61.28
CA PRO A 40 10.00 0.14 -62.29
C PRO A 40 11.38 -0.22 -61.71
N ALA A 41 12.12 -1.09 -62.37
CA ALA A 41 13.32 -1.74 -61.86
C ALA A 41 14.59 -0.83 -61.81
N ASP A 42 14.52 0.45 -62.18
CA ASP A 42 15.72 1.26 -62.41
C ASP A 42 16.11 2.27 -61.32
N ASP A 43 15.36 2.33 -60.19
CA ASP A 43 15.71 3.23 -59.08
C ASP A 43 16.17 2.46 -57.81
N ARG A 44 17.02 1.47 -57.96
CA ARG A 44 17.68 0.84 -56.82
C ARG A 44 18.89 1.69 -56.41
N PRO A 45 18.92 2.26 -55.18
CA PRO A 45 20.13 2.87 -54.65
C PRO A 45 21.24 1.79 -54.55
N PRO A 46 22.52 2.18 -54.72
CA PRO A 46 23.64 1.24 -54.65
C PRO A 46 23.68 0.52 -53.31
N PRO A 47 24.22 -0.70 -53.22
CA PRO A 47 24.39 -1.43 -51.97
C PRO A 47 25.21 -0.59 -51.01
N VAL A 48 24.65 -0.29 -49.84
CA VAL A 48 25.39 0.30 -48.72
C VAL A 48 26.26 -0.80 -48.14
N GLU A 49 27.58 -0.68 -48.24
CA GLU A 49 28.51 -1.52 -47.49
C GLU A 49 28.21 -1.34 -46.01
N HIS A 50 27.71 -2.40 -45.39
CA HIS A 50 27.56 -2.44 -43.94
C HIS A 50 28.95 -2.65 -43.33
N ASP A 51 29.45 -1.62 -42.67
CA ASP A 51 30.54 -1.76 -41.70
C ASP A 51 30.07 -2.72 -40.60
N ASP A 52 30.67 -3.90 -40.54
CA ASP A 52 30.38 -5.00 -39.59
C ASP A 52 30.83 -4.71 -38.12
N ASP A 53 31.15 -3.45 -37.79
CA ASP A 53 31.65 -3.05 -36.45
C ASP A 53 30.64 -2.33 -35.55
N LEU A 54 29.34 -2.44 -35.84
CA LEU A 54 28.34 -2.03 -34.83
C LEU A 54 28.07 -3.19 -33.86
N PRO A 55 28.23 -2.99 -32.54
CA PRO A 55 27.90 -4.02 -31.56
C PRO A 55 26.44 -4.42 -31.78
N SER A 56 26.23 -5.71 -32.05
CA SER A 56 24.91 -6.32 -32.20
C SER A 56 23.96 -5.79 -31.15
N ARG A 57 22.92 -5.03 -31.55
CA ARG A 57 21.78 -4.76 -30.71
C ARG A 57 21.26 -6.13 -30.28
N GLN A 58 21.52 -6.49 -29.01
CA GLN A 58 20.88 -7.64 -28.42
C GLN A 58 19.38 -7.45 -28.64
N ALA A 59 18.80 -8.32 -29.45
CA ALA A 59 17.38 -8.41 -29.65
C ALA A 59 16.72 -8.38 -28.30
N ASP A 60 15.68 -7.54 -28.13
CA ASP A 60 14.88 -7.39 -26.96
C ASP A 60 14.52 -8.78 -26.40
N GLN A 61 15.33 -9.28 -25.48
CA GLN A 61 14.89 -10.37 -24.65
C GLN A 61 13.66 -9.84 -23.90
N PRO A 62 12.53 -10.57 -23.93
CA PRO A 62 11.36 -10.16 -23.17
C PRO A 62 11.83 -10.00 -21.72
N VAL A 63 11.83 -8.74 -21.24
CA VAL A 63 12.15 -8.43 -19.85
C VAL A 63 11.13 -9.23 -19.04
N SER A 64 11.60 -10.33 -18.45
CA SER A 64 10.78 -11.10 -17.51
C SER A 64 10.21 -10.11 -16.52
N MET A 65 8.87 -9.96 -16.52
CA MET A 65 8.17 -9.14 -15.52
C MET A 65 8.78 -9.50 -14.17
N PRO A 66 9.37 -8.57 -13.42
CA PRO A 66 9.82 -8.89 -12.09
C PRO A 66 8.59 -9.43 -11.38
N ARG A 67 8.67 -10.70 -10.91
CA ARG A 67 7.68 -11.24 -9.97
C ARG A 67 7.54 -10.18 -8.92
N THR A 68 6.31 -9.66 -8.71
CA THR A 68 6.01 -8.70 -7.67
C THR A 68 6.70 -9.20 -6.40
N ALA A 69 7.70 -8.47 -5.94
CA ALA A 69 8.46 -8.90 -4.77
C ALA A 69 7.44 -9.05 -3.64
N ARG A 70 7.44 -10.23 -2.98
CA ARG A 70 6.52 -10.47 -1.86
C ARG A 70 6.59 -9.28 -0.91
N PRO A 71 5.45 -8.76 -0.46
CA PRO A 71 5.43 -7.67 0.52
C PRO A 71 6.36 -7.99 1.71
N ALA A 72 6.97 -6.99 2.31
CA ALA A 72 7.94 -7.18 3.39
C ALA A 72 7.34 -8.01 4.55
N TRP A 73 6.03 -7.90 4.82
CA TRP A 73 5.33 -8.65 5.86
C TRP A 73 5.13 -10.13 5.53
N GLU A 74 5.20 -10.53 4.27
CA GLU A 74 5.15 -11.94 3.85
C GLU A 74 6.53 -12.59 3.82
N ALA A 75 7.59 -11.79 3.88
CA ALA A 75 8.96 -12.27 3.77
C ALA A 75 9.37 -13.13 4.96
N ARG A 76 8.76 -12.92 6.13
CA ARG A 76 9.02 -13.70 7.33
C ARG A 76 7.71 -14.06 8.04
N PRO A 77 7.24 -15.31 7.92
CA PRO A 77 6.06 -15.75 8.65
C PRO A 77 6.30 -15.66 10.15
N VAL A 78 5.30 -15.18 10.88
CA VAL A 78 5.31 -15.09 12.35
C VAL A 78 4.69 -16.35 12.93
N THR A 79 5.38 -16.95 13.91
CA THR A 79 4.83 -18.04 14.71
C THR A 79 4.05 -17.43 15.88
N PRO A 80 2.75 -17.76 16.06
CA PRO A 80 1.94 -17.21 17.14
C PRO A 80 2.23 -17.95 18.48
N ASP A 81 3.39 -17.69 19.06
CA ASP A 81 3.91 -18.31 20.28
C ASP A 81 3.95 -17.33 21.47
N ALA A 82 3.01 -16.38 21.54
CA ALA A 82 2.94 -15.42 22.62
C ALA A 82 2.84 -16.11 23.99
N LYS A 83 3.66 -15.66 24.93
CA LYS A 83 3.65 -16.12 26.31
C LYS A 83 2.49 -15.52 27.06
N VAL A 84 1.68 -16.34 27.73
CA VAL A 84 0.66 -15.90 28.66
C VAL A 84 1.32 -15.56 29.99
N VAL A 85 1.09 -14.36 30.49
CA VAL A 85 1.58 -13.84 31.76
C VAL A 85 0.37 -13.51 32.62
N ALA A 86 0.34 -13.97 33.88
CA ALA A 86 -0.68 -13.58 34.84
C ALA A 86 -0.36 -12.21 35.46
N ASP A 87 -1.38 -11.49 35.88
CA ASP A 87 -1.18 -10.30 36.72
C ASP A 87 -0.45 -10.68 38.01
N GLN A 88 0.66 -10.01 38.30
CA GLN A 88 1.47 -10.29 39.48
C GLN A 88 2.21 -9.03 39.96
N ARG A 89 2.68 -9.07 41.22
CA ARG A 89 3.61 -8.09 41.75
C ARG A 89 5.01 -8.68 41.75
N TYR A 90 6.00 -7.86 41.44
CA TYR A 90 7.41 -8.22 41.42
C TYR A 90 8.19 -7.30 42.33
N THR A 91 8.93 -7.86 43.29
CA THR A 91 9.84 -7.08 44.14
C THR A 91 11.20 -6.99 43.43
N VAL A 92 11.64 -5.77 43.13
CA VAL A 92 12.89 -5.50 42.43
C VAL A 92 14.08 -5.99 43.26
N ALA A 93 14.87 -6.90 42.70
CA ALA A 93 16.08 -7.42 43.33
C ALA A 93 17.29 -6.48 43.07
N PRO A 94 18.34 -6.54 43.91
CA PRO A 94 19.58 -5.82 43.66
C PRO A 94 20.15 -6.15 42.27
N GLY A 95 20.48 -5.10 41.50
CA GLY A 95 21.02 -5.23 40.14
C GLY A 95 19.98 -5.51 39.04
N ASP A 96 18.69 -5.55 39.35
CA ASP A 96 17.64 -5.62 38.33
C ASP A 96 17.58 -4.33 37.51
N SER A 97 17.15 -4.49 36.28
CA SER A 97 16.70 -3.41 35.40
C SER A 97 15.33 -3.76 34.85
N LEU A 98 14.57 -2.77 34.42
CA LEU A 98 13.25 -3.00 33.82
C LEU A 98 13.30 -4.06 32.70
N ARG A 99 14.36 -4.04 31.89
CA ARG A 99 14.57 -5.03 30.82
C ARG A 99 14.75 -6.46 31.40
N ARG A 100 15.58 -6.63 32.44
CA ARG A 100 15.77 -7.96 33.09
C ARG A 100 14.49 -8.46 33.74
N ILE A 101 13.73 -7.56 34.35
CA ILE A 101 12.42 -7.89 34.92
C ILE A 101 11.45 -8.35 33.84
N ALA A 102 11.38 -7.64 32.70
CA ALA A 102 10.58 -8.04 31.55
C ALA A 102 11.01 -9.41 30.97
N GLU A 103 12.31 -9.66 30.86
CA GLU A 103 12.85 -10.96 30.41
C GLU A 103 12.45 -12.10 31.36
N ARG A 104 12.56 -11.89 32.67
CA ARG A 104 12.24 -12.88 33.72
C ARG A 104 10.74 -13.18 33.81
N THR A 105 9.93 -12.16 33.80
CA THR A 105 8.46 -12.29 33.91
C THR A 105 7.81 -12.73 32.60
N GLY A 106 8.40 -12.37 31.48
CA GLY A 106 7.85 -12.57 30.15
C GLY A 106 6.90 -11.47 29.69
N ALA A 107 6.63 -10.48 30.50
CA ALA A 107 5.84 -9.28 30.12
C ALA A 107 6.69 -8.31 29.28
N GLY A 108 6.02 -7.33 28.64
CA GLY A 108 6.71 -6.28 27.89
C GLY A 108 7.26 -5.19 28.82
N ALA A 109 8.52 -4.77 28.64
CA ALA A 109 9.12 -3.69 29.45
C ALA A 109 8.31 -2.40 29.38
N ALA A 110 7.80 -2.03 28.19
CA ALA A 110 6.95 -0.86 28.03
C ALA A 110 5.59 -1.02 28.76
N ALA A 111 5.02 -2.22 28.80
CA ALA A 111 3.80 -2.50 29.53
C ALA A 111 4.02 -2.37 31.05
N ILE A 112 5.14 -2.92 31.56
CA ILE A 112 5.53 -2.78 32.97
C ILE A 112 5.75 -1.30 33.30
N ALA A 113 6.48 -0.54 32.47
CA ALA A 113 6.72 0.88 32.69
C ALA A 113 5.40 1.67 32.82
N ARG A 114 4.48 1.46 31.89
CA ARG A 114 3.17 2.13 31.92
C ARG A 114 2.33 1.78 33.13
N ALA A 115 2.27 0.49 33.50
CA ALA A 115 1.51 0.03 34.67
C ALA A 115 2.01 0.63 35.99
N ASN A 116 3.27 1.06 36.02
CA ASN A 116 3.91 1.62 37.22
C ASN A 116 4.26 3.11 37.09
N GLY A 117 3.81 3.79 36.00
CA GLY A 117 4.08 5.23 35.83
C GLY A 117 5.56 5.57 35.65
N LEU A 118 6.41 4.61 35.23
CA LEU A 118 7.83 4.84 35.04
C LEU A 118 8.06 5.68 33.77
N VAL A 119 8.90 6.69 33.90
CA VAL A 119 9.32 7.56 32.79
C VAL A 119 10.79 7.28 32.41
N PRO A 120 11.19 7.52 31.14
CA PRO A 120 12.58 7.35 30.76
C PRO A 120 13.55 8.12 31.67
N PRO A 121 14.70 7.55 32.04
CA PRO A 121 15.33 6.28 31.59
C PRO A 121 14.79 5.02 32.32
N PHE A 122 13.59 5.03 32.89
CA PHE A 122 12.93 3.91 33.58
C PHE A 122 13.73 3.36 34.78
N PRO A 123 14.11 4.20 35.74
CA PRO A 123 14.84 3.73 36.90
C PRO A 123 13.96 2.85 37.76
N VAL A 124 14.52 1.77 38.28
CA VAL A 124 13.90 0.88 39.26
C VAL A 124 14.82 0.75 40.46
N ARG A 125 14.26 0.68 41.68
CA ARG A 125 15.00 0.63 42.93
C ARG A 125 14.87 -0.74 43.57
N SER A 126 15.95 -1.27 44.13
CA SER A 126 15.91 -2.51 44.92
C SER A 126 14.90 -2.39 46.05
N GLY A 127 14.06 -3.41 46.22
CA GLY A 127 12.95 -3.44 47.19
C GLY A 127 11.64 -2.82 46.68
N GLU A 128 11.66 -2.08 45.56
CA GLU A 128 10.45 -1.51 44.97
C GLU A 128 9.51 -2.61 44.48
N GLN A 129 8.20 -2.45 44.67
CA GLN A 129 7.20 -3.36 44.15
C GLN A 129 6.62 -2.85 42.84
N LEU A 130 6.77 -3.61 41.78
CA LEU A 130 6.22 -3.31 40.46
C LEU A 130 5.03 -4.21 40.13
N VAL A 131 3.99 -3.61 39.57
CA VAL A 131 2.88 -4.34 38.94
C VAL A 131 3.36 -4.87 37.59
N ILE A 132 3.25 -6.17 37.40
CA ILE A 132 3.49 -6.83 36.11
C ILE A 132 2.12 -7.13 35.50
N PRO A 133 1.72 -6.40 34.45
CA PRO A 133 0.40 -6.59 33.84
C PRO A 133 0.32 -7.94 33.12
N GLY A 134 -0.77 -8.64 33.36
CA GLY A 134 -1.10 -9.89 32.67
C GLY A 134 -1.42 -9.65 31.20
N GLY A 135 -1.39 -10.75 30.44
CA GLY A 135 -1.75 -10.76 29.03
C GLY A 135 -0.91 -11.71 28.19
N ARG A 136 -1.12 -11.70 26.88
CA ARG A 136 -0.33 -12.46 25.92
C ARG A 136 0.78 -11.57 25.34
N TYR A 137 2.03 -11.94 25.53
CA TYR A 137 3.18 -11.17 25.07
C TYR A 137 3.94 -11.93 23.98
N HIS A 138 3.97 -11.35 22.77
CA HIS A 138 4.77 -11.84 21.67
C HIS A 138 6.19 -11.24 21.72
N LEU A 139 7.20 -12.10 21.59
CA LEU A 139 8.59 -11.67 21.46
C LEU A 139 8.89 -11.37 19.99
N VAL A 140 9.04 -10.12 19.66
CA VAL A 140 9.33 -9.66 18.30
C VAL A 140 10.70 -10.14 17.85
N ARG A 141 10.76 -10.81 16.71
CA ARG A 141 11.99 -11.32 16.09
C ARG A 141 12.44 -10.39 14.97
N GLN A 142 13.72 -10.42 14.67
CA GLN A 142 14.28 -9.63 13.58
C GLN A 142 13.57 -9.97 12.27
N GLY A 143 13.16 -8.91 11.54
CA GLY A 143 12.48 -9.00 10.25
C GLY A 143 10.98 -9.26 10.33
N GLU A 144 10.40 -9.48 11.52
CA GLU A 144 8.95 -9.51 11.69
C GLU A 144 8.38 -8.10 11.54
N THR A 145 7.20 -7.98 10.96
CA THR A 145 6.49 -6.71 10.80
C THR A 145 5.24 -6.69 11.68
N GLY A 146 4.77 -5.50 12.03
CA GLY A 146 3.53 -5.34 12.77
C GLY A 146 2.34 -6.01 12.09
N ILE A 147 2.26 -5.88 10.76
CA ILE A 147 1.22 -6.53 9.94
C ILE A 147 1.32 -8.06 10.02
N ALA A 148 2.54 -8.62 9.90
CA ALA A 148 2.73 -10.07 9.98
C ALA A 148 2.32 -10.63 11.36
N ILE A 149 2.64 -9.90 12.43
CA ILE A 149 2.23 -10.25 13.79
C ILE A 149 0.71 -10.17 13.92
N ALA A 150 0.09 -9.06 13.50
CA ALA A 150 -1.36 -8.88 13.52
C ALA A 150 -2.10 -10.01 12.80
N ARG A 151 -1.62 -10.36 11.61
CA ARG A 151 -2.14 -11.50 10.82
C ARG A 151 -1.98 -12.84 11.53
N ALA A 152 -0.82 -13.10 12.11
CA ALA A 152 -0.53 -14.38 12.80
C ALA A 152 -1.44 -14.61 14.01
N TYR A 153 -1.81 -13.54 14.70
CA TYR A 153 -2.69 -13.61 15.87
C TYR A 153 -4.18 -13.34 15.55
N GLY A 154 -4.54 -12.95 14.33
CA GLY A 154 -5.91 -12.60 13.93
C GLY A 154 -6.43 -11.38 14.70
N VAL A 155 -5.59 -10.36 14.84
CA VAL A 155 -5.90 -9.10 15.53
C VAL A 155 -5.57 -7.95 14.61
N GLU A 156 -6.41 -6.94 14.54
CA GLU A 156 -6.12 -5.73 13.78
C GLU A 156 -4.85 -5.05 14.31
N TRP A 157 -3.99 -4.58 13.41
CA TRP A 157 -2.74 -3.90 13.78
C TRP A 157 -3.00 -2.66 14.65
N SER A 158 -4.01 -1.87 14.33
CA SER A 158 -4.43 -0.70 15.10
C SER A 158 -4.69 -1.02 16.59
N ARG A 159 -5.27 -2.19 16.88
CA ARG A 159 -5.49 -2.65 18.26
C ARG A 159 -4.18 -2.99 18.98
N ILE A 160 -3.21 -3.59 18.26
CA ILE A 160 -1.87 -3.85 18.81
C ILE A 160 -1.17 -2.52 19.10
N VAL A 161 -1.24 -1.55 18.17
CA VAL A 161 -0.69 -0.19 18.35
C VAL A 161 -1.26 0.46 19.62
N ALA A 162 -2.58 0.46 19.78
CA ALA A 162 -3.25 1.06 20.93
C ALA A 162 -2.88 0.35 22.25
N ALA A 163 -2.93 -0.99 22.29
CA ALA A 163 -2.62 -1.77 23.49
C ALA A 163 -1.18 -1.58 23.98
N ASN A 164 -0.25 -1.29 23.07
CA ASN A 164 1.15 -1.09 23.38
C ASN A 164 1.55 0.39 23.45
N ALA A 165 0.64 1.33 23.14
CA ALA A 165 0.91 2.77 23.03
C ALA A 165 2.12 3.05 22.12
N LEU A 166 2.18 2.35 20.97
CA LEU A 166 3.25 2.53 20.02
C LEU A 166 3.21 3.93 19.42
N GLN A 167 4.38 4.55 19.30
CA GLN A 167 4.54 5.89 18.73
C GLN A 167 5.12 5.83 17.33
N GLU A 168 4.87 6.86 16.52
CA GLU A 168 5.53 6.99 15.23
C GLU A 168 7.06 6.93 15.38
N PRO A 169 7.75 6.26 14.48
CA PRO A 169 7.32 5.66 13.22
C PRO A 169 6.78 4.21 13.33
N TYR A 170 6.32 3.74 14.46
CA TYR A 170 5.72 2.43 14.74
C TYR A 170 6.62 1.22 14.43
N ILE A 171 7.92 1.42 14.32
CA ILE A 171 8.87 0.37 14.03
C ILE A 171 9.12 -0.45 15.29
N LEU A 172 8.80 -1.72 15.23
CA LEU A 172 9.07 -2.67 16.31
C LEU A 172 10.57 -2.98 16.36
N ALA A 173 11.10 -3.23 17.55
CA ALA A 173 12.49 -3.63 17.73
C ALA A 173 12.60 -5.14 18.00
N ALA A 174 13.57 -5.82 17.38
CA ALA A 174 13.85 -7.22 17.71
C ALA A 174 14.25 -7.36 19.19
N GLY A 175 13.65 -8.35 19.87
CA GLY A 175 13.77 -8.54 21.31
C GLY A 175 12.73 -7.79 22.15
N GLN A 176 11.95 -6.91 21.56
CA GLN A 176 10.81 -6.26 22.22
C GLN A 176 9.69 -7.28 22.45
N ARG A 177 9.03 -7.21 23.63
CA ARG A 177 7.78 -7.93 23.86
C ARG A 177 6.61 -6.99 23.74
N ILE A 178 5.65 -7.34 22.88
CA ILE A 178 4.43 -6.57 22.66
C ILE A 178 3.21 -7.35 23.16
N LEU A 179 2.29 -6.64 23.77
CA LEU A 179 1.00 -7.18 24.21
C LEU A 179 0.11 -7.45 22.99
N ILE A 180 -0.39 -8.65 22.87
CA ILE A 180 -1.36 -9.07 21.86
C ILE A 180 -2.77 -8.99 22.47
N PRO A 181 -3.64 -8.07 22.05
CA PRO A 181 -5.00 -7.96 22.57
C PRO A 181 -5.82 -9.22 22.32
N GLY A 182 -6.81 -9.48 23.17
CA GLY A 182 -7.74 -10.59 23.06
C GLY A 182 -7.68 -11.54 24.24
N ASP A 183 -8.55 -12.55 24.23
CA ASP A 183 -8.63 -13.54 25.31
C ASP A 183 -7.35 -14.39 25.38
N PRO A 184 -6.64 -14.39 26.49
CA PRO A 184 -5.44 -15.22 26.67
C PRO A 184 -5.72 -16.73 26.61
N GLY A 185 -6.94 -17.17 26.88
CA GLY A 185 -7.37 -18.56 26.88
C GLY A 185 -7.76 -19.13 25.51
N ARG A 186 -7.93 -18.27 24.49
CA ARG A 186 -8.41 -18.71 23.18
C ARG A 186 -7.43 -18.36 22.05
N ALA A 187 -6.88 -19.37 21.41
CA ALA A 187 -6.18 -19.19 20.13
C ALA A 187 -7.20 -19.20 18.99
N PRO A 188 -7.29 -18.14 18.17
CA PRO A 188 -8.22 -18.13 17.05
C PRO A 188 -7.80 -19.17 16.00
N SER A 189 -8.77 -19.81 15.35
CA SER A 189 -8.55 -20.75 14.25
C SER A 189 -7.90 -20.04 13.04
N THR A 190 -7.36 -20.81 12.09
CA THR A 190 -6.79 -20.24 10.85
C THR A 190 -7.82 -19.47 10.05
N ALA A 191 -9.07 -19.94 10.01
CA ALA A 191 -10.17 -19.28 9.33
C ALA A 191 -10.54 -17.94 10.01
N GLU A 192 -10.65 -17.93 11.34
CA GLU A 192 -10.91 -16.70 12.12
C GLU A 192 -9.80 -15.67 11.94
N ARG A 193 -8.52 -16.11 11.94
CA ARG A 193 -7.38 -15.22 11.68
C ARG A 193 -7.43 -14.61 10.27
N ALA A 194 -7.77 -15.40 9.27
CA ALA A 194 -7.91 -14.92 7.90
C ALA A 194 -9.07 -13.93 7.74
N ALA A 195 -10.22 -14.20 8.39
CA ALA A 195 -11.39 -13.33 8.35
C ALA A 195 -11.17 -12.00 9.09
N ALA A 196 -10.41 -12.01 10.18
CA ALA A 196 -10.09 -10.83 10.97
C ALA A 196 -9.00 -9.93 10.33
N PHE A 197 -8.24 -10.47 9.36
CA PHE A 197 -7.17 -9.73 8.71
C PHE A 197 -7.71 -8.90 7.55
N LYS A 198 -7.86 -7.61 7.80
CA LYS A 198 -8.14 -6.60 6.76
C LYS A 198 -6.94 -5.67 6.69
N LEU A 199 -6.30 -5.63 5.54
CA LEU A 199 -5.15 -4.76 5.30
C LEU A 199 -5.65 -3.45 4.70
N ASP A 200 -5.27 -2.34 5.32
CA ASP A 200 -5.52 -0.99 4.81
C ASP A 200 -4.20 -0.22 4.59
N ILE A 201 -4.31 1.01 4.11
CA ILE A 201 -3.14 1.88 3.86
C ILE A 201 -2.45 2.24 5.18
N ASP A 202 -3.22 2.49 6.24
CA ASP A 202 -2.67 2.84 7.55
C ASP A 202 -1.86 1.69 8.14
N ASP A 203 -2.32 0.45 7.96
CA ASP A 203 -1.56 -0.73 8.36
C ASP A 203 -0.21 -0.79 7.65
N ILE A 204 -0.18 -0.56 6.33
CA ILE A 204 1.07 -0.55 5.56
C ILE A 204 2.02 0.55 6.04
N LEU A 205 1.49 1.75 6.27
CA LEU A 205 2.28 2.90 6.71
C LEU A 205 2.87 2.72 8.10
N THR A 206 2.15 2.05 9.00
CA THR A 206 2.48 1.97 10.43
C THR A 206 3.01 0.59 10.86
N GLY A 207 2.63 -0.48 10.15
CA GLY A 207 2.99 -1.85 10.50
C GLY A 207 3.80 -2.60 9.45
N GLY A 208 4.09 -1.97 8.30
CA GLY A 208 4.78 -2.61 7.17
C GLY A 208 6.30 -2.69 7.28
N GLU A 209 6.93 -1.90 8.17
CA GLU A 209 8.38 -1.92 8.33
C GLU A 209 8.84 -3.13 9.19
N PRO A 210 9.89 -3.84 8.76
CA PRO A 210 10.41 -4.98 9.49
C PRO A 210 11.19 -4.54 10.74
N ALA A 211 11.08 -5.30 11.82
CA ALA A 211 11.81 -5.07 13.05
C ALA A 211 13.32 -5.22 12.82
N PRO A 212 14.13 -4.16 13.03
CA PRO A 212 15.58 -4.21 12.88
C PRO A 212 16.22 -5.03 13.99
N ALA A 213 17.39 -5.59 13.70
CA ALA A 213 18.27 -6.12 14.74
C ALA A 213 18.71 -4.99 15.69
N PRO A 214 19.08 -5.31 16.94
CA PRO A 214 19.66 -4.33 17.85
C PRO A 214 20.84 -3.61 17.20
N ARG A 215 20.81 -2.27 17.21
CA ARG A 215 21.83 -1.39 16.61
C ARG A 215 21.93 -1.44 15.08
N GLN A 216 21.00 -2.06 14.38
CA GLN A 216 20.97 -2.01 12.92
C GLN A 216 20.49 -0.63 12.46
N ALA A 217 21.30 0.05 11.64
CA ALA A 217 20.90 1.29 11.01
C ALA A 217 19.90 1.06 9.89
N ALA A 218 19.02 2.03 9.65
CA ALA A 218 18.12 2.03 8.51
C ALA A 218 18.90 2.01 7.19
N ALA A 219 18.41 1.24 6.21
CA ALA A 219 19.05 1.17 4.91
C ALA A 219 18.85 2.48 4.14
N LYS A 220 19.90 2.94 3.47
CA LYS A 220 19.80 4.10 2.59
C LYS A 220 18.98 3.75 1.35
N PRO A 221 18.08 4.63 0.92
CA PRO A 221 17.34 4.46 -0.32
C PRO A 221 18.28 4.33 -1.53
N VAL A 222 17.85 3.59 -2.54
CA VAL A 222 18.60 3.38 -3.79
C VAL A 222 17.85 4.00 -4.97
N ALA A 223 18.58 4.63 -5.91
CA ALA A 223 17.97 5.35 -7.02
C ALA A 223 17.48 4.43 -8.16
N THR A 224 17.90 3.16 -8.19
CA THR A 224 17.58 2.24 -9.28
C THR A 224 16.98 0.93 -8.78
N PRO A 225 16.10 0.25 -9.57
CA PRO A 225 15.51 -1.03 -9.17
C PRO A 225 16.51 -2.20 -9.19
N ARG A 226 17.75 -1.99 -9.64
CA ARG A 226 18.78 -3.05 -9.74
C ARG A 226 19.24 -3.59 -8.38
N ARG A 227 19.06 -2.82 -7.31
CA ARG A 227 19.42 -3.26 -5.96
C ARG A 227 18.17 -3.44 -5.14
N VAL A 228 17.70 -4.67 -5.01
CA VAL A 228 16.61 -5.04 -4.11
C VAL A 228 17.15 -5.01 -2.68
N LEU A 229 16.53 -4.23 -1.81
CA LEU A 229 16.86 -4.24 -0.39
C LEU A 229 16.37 -5.55 0.26
N PRO A 230 17.12 -6.09 1.22
CA PRO A 230 16.64 -7.25 1.98
C PRO A 230 15.25 -6.96 2.58
N PRO A 231 14.33 -7.94 2.60
CA PRO A 231 12.99 -7.75 3.17
C PRO A 231 13.01 -7.32 4.64
N SER A 232 14.08 -7.64 5.37
CA SER A 232 14.30 -7.25 6.77
C SER A 232 14.89 -5.85 6.96
N ALA A 233 15.21 -5.12 5.89
CA ALA A 233 15.79 -3.79 5.99
C ALA A 233 14.70 -2.73 6.23
N VAL A 234 14.84 -1.93 7.26
CA VAL A 234 14.07 -0.69 7.45
C VAL A 234 14.57 0.35 6.46
N VAL A 235 13.66 1.01 5.76
CA VAL A 235 14.00 2.02 4.75
C VAL A 235 13.88 3.42 5.37
N ALA A 236 14.97 4.20 5.33
CA ALA A 236 14.95 5.58 5.78
C ALA A 236 14.08 6.44 4.85
N ALA A 237 13.04 7.07 5.39
CA ALA A 237 12.28 8.10 4.68
C ALA A 237 13.03 9.45 4.70
N PRO A 238 12.77 10.36 3.73
CA PRO A 238 13.30 11.72 3.80
C PRO A 238 12.79 12.42 5.06
N ALA A 239 13.66 13.21 5.70
CA ALA A 239 13.28 13.98 6.89
C ALA A 239 12.37 15.17 6.53
N GLN A 240 12.59 15.79 5.37
CA GLN A 240 11.88 16.99 4.91
C GLN A 240 11.32 16.80 3.51
N LEU A 241 10.17 17.43 3.24
CA LEU A 241 9.60 17.51 1.90
C LEU A 241 10.52 18.38 1.02
N ALA A 242 10.87 17.89 -0.16
CA ALA A 242 11.70 18.60 -1.10
C ALA A 242 11.01 19.90 -1.57
N ARG A 243 11.81 20.92 -1.88
CA ARG A 243 11.31 22.19 -2.43
C ARG A 243 10.52 21.97 -3.71
N GLY A 244 9.46 22.75 -3.91
CA GLY A 244 8.60 22.69 -5.10
C GLY A 244 7.24 22.03 -4.88
N GLY A 245 6.98 21.48 -3.67
CA GLY A 245 5.68 20.89 -3.33
C GLY A 245 5.28 19.72 -4.23
N PHE A 246 3.98 19.48 -4.34
CA PHE A 246 3.43 18.38 -5.13
C PHE A 246 3.11 18.80 -6.58
N LEU A 247 3.13 17.83 -7.50
CA LEU A 247 2.62 17.95 -8.86
C LEU A 247 1.51 16.94 -9.11
N TRP A 248 0.70 17.20 -10.13
CA TRP A 248 -0.29 16.24 -10.59
C TRP A 248 0.38 14.96 -11.10
N PRO A 249 -0.05 13.78 -10.58
CA PRO A 249 0.57 12.51 -10.98
C PRO A 249 0.25 12.09 -12.41
N VAL A 250 -0.88 12.52 -12.92
CA VAL A 250 -1.34 12.32 -14.32
C VAL A 250 -2.13 13.53 -14.80
N ASP A 251 -2.28 13.65 -16.12
CA ASP A 251 -3.16 14.63 -16.75
C ASP A 251 -4.49 13.95 -17.10
N GLY A 252 -5.58 14.36 -16.44
CA GLY A 252 -6.91 13.76 -16.60
C GLY A 252 -7.98 14.50 -15.80
N ALA A 253 -9.23 14.17 -16.05
CA ALA A 253 -10.37 14.75 -15.33
C ALA A 253 -10.54 14.08 -13.97
N VAL A 254 -10.75 14.85 -12.91
CA VAL A 254 -11.13 14.33 -11.59
C VAL A 254 -12.59 13.88 -11.63
N VAL A 255 -12.82 12.58 -11.55
CA VAL A 255 -14.16 11.94 -11.63
C VAL A 255 -14.74 11.68 -10.26
N THR A 256 -13.92 11.50 -9.24
CA THR A 256 -14.34 11.38 -7.84
C THR A 256 -13.47 12.28 -6.97
N ARG A 257 -14.12 13.10 -6.13
CA ARG A 257 -13.45 14.04 -5.24
C ARG A 257 -13.18 13.42 -3.87
N PHE A 258 -12.28 14.04 -3.13
CA PHE A 258 -12.01 13.74 -1.71
C PHE A 258 -13.23 14.00 -0.84
N GLY A 259 -13.45 13.17 0.17
CA GLY A 259 -14.47 13.34 1.19
C GLY A 259 -15.63 12.35 1.09
N PRO A 260 -16.79 12.66 1.69
CA PRO A 260 -17.93 11.77 1.70
C PRO A 260 -18.54 11.62 0.30
N GLY A 261 -18.77 10.40 -0.14
CA GLY A 261 -19.51 10.06 -1.35
C GLY A 261 -21.02 10.18 -1.16
N ARG A 262 -21.77 10.07 -2.27
CA ARG A 262 -23.24 10.18 -2.27
C ARG A 262 -23.92 9.01 -1.56
N SER A 263 -23.30 7.84 -1.54
CA SER A 263 -23.82 6.59 -0.94
C SER A 263 -23.34 6.38 0.49
N GLY A 264 -22.66 7.36 1.10
CA GLY A 264 -22.15 7.28 2.47
C GLY A 264 -20.75 6.70 2.59
N GLU A 265 -20.17 6.20 1.50
CA GLU A 265 -18.75 5.86 1.44
C GLU A 265 -17.87 7.12 1.55
N ARG A 266 -16.67 6.94 2.10
CA ARG A 266 -15.66 8.01 2.15
C ARG A 266 -14.55 7.70 1.16
N ASN A 267 -14.23 8.70 0.32
CA ASN A 267 -13.05 8.64 -0.55
C ASN A 267 -11.91 9.43 0.09
N ASP A 268 -10.84 8.72 0.47
CA ASP A 268 -9.66 9.31 1.13
C ASP A 268 -8.67 9.96 0.15
N GLY A 269 -9.03 10.02 -1.13
CA GLY A 269 -8.24 10.63 -2.19
C GLY A 269 -9.10 11.25 -3.29
N ILE A 270 -8.56 11.30 -4.49
CA ILE A 270 -9.27 11.65 -5.72
C ILE A 270 -9.10 10.52 -6.74
N LYS A 271 -10.12 10.33 -7.60
CA LYS A 271 -10.00 9.46 -8.76
C LYS A 271 -9.89 10.30 -10.02
N ILE A 272 -8.88 10.00 -10.84
CA ILE A 272 -8.56 10.75 -12.06
C ILE A 272 -8.73 9.78 -13.24
N ALA A 273 -9.69 10.07 -14.13
CA ALA A 273 -9.92 9.26 -15.33
C ALA A 273 -8.76 9.45 -16.31
N VAL A 274 -8.13 8.33 -16.69
CA VAL A 274 -7.04 8.28 -17.66
C VAL A 274 -7.04 6.94 -18.38
N PRO A 275 -6.63 6.86 -19.65
CA PRO A 275 -6.49 5.59 -20.37
C PRO A 275 -5.52 4.63 -19.67
N ILE A 276 -5.76 3.31 -19.80
CA ILE A 276 -4.83 2.29 -19.32
C ILE A 276 -3.46 2.51 -19.98
N GLY A 277 -2.39 2.33 -19.19
CA GLY A 277 -1.01 2.50 -19.67
C GLY A 277 -0.51 3.95 -19.67
N THR A 278 -1.29 4.93 -19.20
CA THR A 278 -0.82 6.30 -19.03
C THR A 278 0.28 6.36 -17.97
N PRO A 279 1.43 7.04 -18.24
CA PRO A 279 2.49 7.17 -17.25
C PRO A 279 2.04 7.92 -16.00
N VAL A 280 2.14 7.26 -14.85
CA VAL A 280 1.87 7.84 -13.51
C VAL A 280 3.19 8.34 -12.93
N ARG A 281 3.23 9.61 -12.52
CA ARG A 281 4.43 10.29 -12.03
C ARG A 281 4.40 10.45 -10.51
N ALA A 282 5.56 10.35 -9.88
CA ALA A 282 5.71 10.68 -8.45
C ALA A 282 5.39 12.17 -8.21
N ALA A 283 4.46 12.44 -7.30
CA ALA A 283 3.99 13.81 -7.03
C ALA A 283 5.08 14.70 -6.40
N ALA A 284 6.03 14.12 -5.67
CA ALA A 284 7.19 14.81 -5.10
C ALA A 284 8.37 13.83 -4.99
N ASP A 285 9.58 14.37 -4.67
CA ASP A 285 10.75 13.55 -4.30
C ASP A 285 10.39 12.67 -3.10
N GLY A 286 10.85 11.43 -3.08
CA GLY A 286 10.53 10.54 -1.97
C GLY A 286 11.19 9.18 -2.04
N VAL A 287 10.73 8.28 -1.17
CA VAL A 287 11.17 6.89 -1.10
C VAL A 287 9.95 5.99 -1.13
N VAL A 288 9.98 4.98 -2.00
CA VAL A 288 8.92 3.99 -2.13
C VAL A 288 8.86 3.16 -0.85
N ALA A 289 7.80 3.33 -0.07
CA ALA A 289 7.52 2.56 1.12
C ALA A 289 6.87 1.22 0.79
N TYR A 290 6.05 1.20 -0.26
CA TYR A 290 5.34 0.02 -0.73
C TYR A 290 5.19 0.03 -2.25
N ALA A 291 5.29 -1.13 -2.87
CA ALA A 291 4.91 -1.39 -4.26
C ALA A 291 4.41 -2.84 -4.35
N GLY A 292 3.15 -3.05 -4.72
CA GLY A 292 2.50 -4.36 -4.76
C GLY A 292 0.99 -4.26 -4.95
N ASP A 293 0.28 -5.37 -4.80
CA ASP A 293 -1.18 -5.52 -4.98
C ASP A 293 -1.91 -6.06 -3.73
N GLY A 294 -1.29 -5.92 -2.55
CA GLY A 294 -1.79 -6.51 -1.30
C GLY A 294 -3.10 -5.93 -0.78
N ILE A 295 -3.57 -4.77 -1.28
CA ILE A 295 -4.90 -4.22 -0.96
C ILE A 295 -5.81 -4.45 -2.16
N ALA A 296 -6.70 -5.44 -2.05
CA ALA A 296 -7.57 -5.87 -3.15
C ALA A 296 -8.39 -4.72 -3.75
N ALA A 297 -8.87 -3.78 -2.94
CA ALA A 297 -9.65 -2.64 -3.39
C ALA A 297 -8.84 -1.68 -4.28
N LEU A 298 -7.54 -1.53 -4.03
CA LEU A 298 -6.67 -0.57 -4.74
C LEU A 298 -5.86 -1.22 -5.87
N GLY A 299 -5.84 -2.56 -5.96
CA GLY A 299 -5.11 -3.27 -7.00
C GLY A 299 -3.61 -2.98 -6.98
N GLY A 300 -3.03 -2.68 -8.14
CA GLY A 300 -1.64 -2.27 -8.25
C GLY A 300 -1.42 -0.94 -7.51
N LEU A 301 -0.61 -0.97 -6.45
CA LEU A 301 -0.48 0.10 -5.46
C LEU A 301 0.97 0.49 -5.25
N ILE A 302 1.24 1.80 -5.25
CA ILE A 302 2.51 2.38 -4.81
C ILE A 302 2.23 3.37 -3.69
N ILE A 303 3.07 3.33 -2.64
CA ILE A 303 3.08 4.30 -1.55
C ILE A 303 4.47 4.93 -1.47
N VAL A 304 4.54 6.26 -1.52
CA VAL A 304 5.79 7.02 -1.46
C VAL A 304 5.80 7.94 -0.24
N LYS A 305 6.83 7.82 0.61
CA LYS A 305 7.09 8.75 1.73
C LYS A 305 7.96 9.91 1.26
N HIS A 306 7.54 11.16 1.53
CA HIS A 306 8.16 12.37 1.01
C HIS A 306 8.94 13.20 2.04
N GLY A 307 8.79 12.93 3.29
CA GLY A 307 9.31 13.78 4.38
C GLY A 307 8.25 14.69 4.98
N ASP A 308 8.59 15.31 6.12
CA ASP A 308 7.66 16.08 6.94
C ASP A 308 6.34 15.35 7.24
N GLY A 309 6.37 14.02 7.30
CA GLY A 309 5.19 13.19 7.49
C GLY A 309 4.23 13.12 6.29
N TRP A 310 4.62 13.61 5.11
CA TRP A 310 3.82 13.47 3.90
C TRP A 310 4.01 12.11 3.23
N THR A 311 2.91 11.60 2.71
CA THR A 311 2.86 10.36 1.94
C THR A 311 1.91 10.52 0.77
N SER A 312 2.25 9.95 -0.39
CA SER A 312 1.33 9.81 -1.52
C SER A 312 1.05 8.36 -1.84
N VAL A 313 -0.17 8.09 -2.30
CA VAL A 313 -0.71 6.78 -2.63
C VAL A 313 -1.18 6.79 -4.08
N TYR A 314 -0.85 5.75 -4.83
CA TYR A 314 -1.19 5.60 -6.25
C TYR A 314 -1.79 4.20 -6.44
N GLY A 315 -3.10 4.13 -6.64
CA GLY A 315 -3.86 2.87 -6.79
C GLY A 315 -4.34 2.64 -8.23
N HIS A 316 -4.86 1.45 -8.49
CA HIS A 316 -5.40 0.96 -9.76
C HIS A 316 -4.36 0.83 -10.89
N ALA A 317 -3.06 0.77 -10.56
CA ALA A 317 -2.00 0.65 -11.56
C ALA A 317 -2.03 -0.70 -12.28
N SER A 318 -1.87 -0.69 -13.61
CA SER A 318 -1.70 -1.90 -14.41
C SER A 318 -0.27 -2.46 -14.34
N LYS A 319 0.71 -1.58 -14.09
CA LYS A 319 2.12 -1.97 -13.98
C LYS A 319 2.87 -1.07 -13.00
N LEU A 320 3.65 -1.67 -12.13
CA LEU A 320 4.53 -0.98 -11.18
C LEU A 320 5.95 -0.95 -11.77
N LEU A 321 6.58 0.23 -11.78
CA LEU A 321 7.91 0.45 -12.37
C LEU A 321 8.99 0.70 -11.32
N VAL A 322 8.61 0.68 -10.05
CA VAL A 322 9.50 0.92 -8.92
C VAL A 322 9.32 -0.18 -7.87
N GLN A 323 10.27 -0.26 -6.94
CA GLN A 323 10.30 -1.24 -5.85
C GLN A 323 10.45 -0.55 -4.49
N ARG A 324 10.03 -1.23 -3.41
CA ARG A 324 10.22 -0.75 -2.04
C ARG A 324 11.70 -0.41 -1.76
N GLY A 325 11.92 0.73 -1.14
CA GLY A 325 13.25 1.26 -0.83
C GLY A 325 13.91 2.04 -1.96
N GLN A 326 13.27 2.16 -3.12
CA GLN A 326 13.77 2.99 -4.21
C GLN A 326 13.48 4.47 -3.92
N SER A 327 14.50 5.33 -4.10
CA SER A 327 14.29 6.78 -4.14
C SER A 327 13.73 7.18 -5.50
N VAL A 328 12.74 8.07 -5.49
CA VAL A 328 12.09 8.60 -6.70
C VAL A 328 12.16 10.12 -6.71
N LYS A 329 12.22 10.68 -7.91
CA LYS A 329 12.22 12.13 -8.13
C LYS A 329 10.81 12.61 -8.51
N ARG A 330 10.48 13.82 -8.10
CA ARG A 330 9.26 14.51 -8.53
C ARG A 330 9.15 14.49 -10.06
N GLY A 331 8.01 14.01 -10.59
CA GLY A 331 7.81 13.85 -12.03
C GLY A 331 8.37 12.57 -12.64
N GLN A 332 9.13 11.75 -11.90
CA GLN A 332 9.59 10.45 -12.37
C GLN A 332 8.39 9.50 -12.57
N THR A 333 8.34 8.80 -13.70
CA THR A 333 7.33 7.75 -13.94
C THR A 333 7.58 6.58 -12.97
N ILE A 334 6.56 6.21 -12.18
CA ILE A 334 6.62 5.17 -11.16
C ILE A 334 5.69 4.00 -11.46
N ALA A 335 4.64 4.23 -12.25
CA ALA A 335 3.67 3.21 -12.64
C ALA A 335 3.06 3.53 -14.01
N LEU A 336 2.29 2.58 -14.53
CA LEU A 336 1.31 2.81 -15.60
C LEU A 336 -0.10 2.69 -15.00
N SER A 337 -1.00 3.61 -15.38
CA SER A 337 -2.40 3.58 -14.97
C SER A 337 -3.10 2.31 -15.44
N GLY A 338 -4.19 1.95 -14.80
CA GLY A 338 -4.95 0.75 -15.10
C GLY A 338 -6.40 0.85 -14.62
N ASP A 339 -6.97 -0.32 -14.42
CA ASP A 339 -8.32 -0.56 -13.91
C ASP A 339 -8.31 -1.72 -12.89
N THR A 340 -7.15 -1.95 -12.25
CA THR A 340 -6.98 -3.05 -11.27
C THR A 340 -7.70 -2.75 -9.96
N GLY A 341 -7.98 -3.80 -9.18
CA GLY A 341 -8.73 -3.68 -7.92
C GLY A 341 -10.21 -3.41 -8.16
N TYR A 342 -10.80 -2.47 -7.40
CA TYR A 342 -12.22 -2.10 -7.51
C TYR A 342 -12.40 -0.80 -8.32
N ALA A 343 -11.59 -0.60 -9.35
CA ALA A 343 -11.77 0.50 -10.28
C ALA A 343 -13.04 0.27 -11.12
N GLU A 344 -13.90 1.27 -11.23
CA GLU A 344 -15.11 1.21 -12.06
C GLU A 344 -14.83 1.48 -13.55
N ARG A 345 -13.66 2.04 -13.83
CA ARG A 345 -13.18 2.44 -15.16
C ARG A 345 -11.66 2.59 -15.12
N PRO A 346 -10.99 2.74 -16.28
CA PRO A 346 -9.59 3.14 -16.28
C PRO A 346 -9.40 4.49 -15.55
N GLU A 347 -8.68 4.45 -14.43
CA GLU A 347 -8.48 5.60 -13.55
C GLU A 347 -7.24 5.45 -12.68
N LEU A 348 -6.76 6.56 -12.13
CA LEU A 348 -5.80 6.58 -11.05
C LEU A 348 -6.51 6.98 -9.76
N HIS A 349 -6.43 6.15 -8.73
CA HIS A 349 -6.73 6.56 -7.36
C HIS A 349 -5.48 7.24 -6.77
N PHE A 350 -5.62 8.49 -6.31
CA PHE A 350 -4.51 9.27 -5.78
C PHE A 350 -4.87 9.88 -4.43
N GLU A 351 -4.03 9.60 -3.41
CA GLU A 351 -4.16 10.20 -2.09
C GLU A 351 -2.91 10.99 -1.70
N LEU A 352 -3.12 12.04 -0.92
CA LEU A 352 -2.10 12.67 -0.09
C LEU A 352 -2.48 12.51 1.38
N ARG A 353 -1.50 12.18 2.20
CA ARG A 353 -1.68 11.97 3.64
C ARG A 353 -0.62 12.75 4.41
N LYS A 354 -1.04 13.33 5.52
CA LYS A 354 -0.15 13.96 6.51
C LYS A 354 -0.17 13.11 7.79
N GLY A 355 0.93 12.42 8.07
CA GLY A 355 0.91 11.32 9.04
C GLY A 355 -0.05 10.23 8.57
N ARG A 356 -1.03 9.89 9.41
CA ARG A 356 -2.08 8.92 9.10
C ARG A 356 -3.35 9.55 8.50
N THR A 357 -3.44 10.88 8.48
CA THR A 357 -4.67 11.59 8.09
C THR A 357 -4.68 11.86 6.59
N PRO A 358 -5.68 11.36 5.84
CA PRO A 358 -5.90 11.76 4.45
C PRO A 358 -6.21 13.26 4.34
N VAL A 359 -5.63 13.90 3.34
CA VAL A 359 -5.78 15.33 3.04
C VAL A 359 -6.29 15.49 1.62
N ASP A 360 -7.21 16.42 1.39
CA ASP A 360 -7.69 16.69 0.03
C ASP A 360 -6.52 17.01 -0.92
N PRO A 361 -6.23 16.12 -1.91
CA PRO A 361 -5.12 16.34 -2.81
C PRO A 361 -5.26 17.62 -3.62
N GLN A 362 -6.48 18.05 -3.97
CA GLN A 362 -6.71 19.24 -4.77
C GLN A 362 -6.28 20.53 -4.04
N SER A 363 -6.25 20.51 -2.69
CA SER A 363 -5.77 21.63 -1.88
C SER A 363 -4.24 21.76 -1.87
N GLN A 364 -3.52 20.71 -2.24
CA GLN A 364 -2.05 20.63 -2.19
C GLN A 364 -1.40 20.66 -3.58
N LEU A 365 -2.19 20.40 -4.63
CA LEU A 365 -1.73 20.36 -6.01
C LEU A 365 -1.85 21.75 -6.67
N PRO A 366 -1.03 22.07 -7.68
CA PRO A 366 -1.16 23.29 -8.46
C PRO A 366 -2.57 23.43 -9.05
N ARG A 367 -3.09 24.66 -9.09
CA ARG A 367 -4.37 24.93 -9.78
C ARG A 367 -4.24 24.56 -11.25
N ARG A 368 -5.25 23.90 -11.77
CA ARG A 368 -5.43 23.63 -13.20
C ARG A 368 -6.39 24.63 -13.80
#